data_42a4de424ed1e8af2a02a991514fae0f
#
_entry.id   42a4de424ed1e8af2a02a991514fae0f
#
_cell.length_a   1.000
_cell.length_b   1.000
_cell.length_c   1.000
_cell.angle_alpha   90.00
_cell.angle_beta   90.00
_cell.angle_gamma   90.00
#
_symmetry.space_group_name_H-M   'P 1'
#
loop_
_entity.id
_entity.type
_entity.pdbx_description
1 polymer ?
#
loop_
_entity_poly.entity_id
_entity_poly.type
_entity_poly.pdbx_seq_one_letter_code
_entity_poly.pdbx_strand_id
1 'polypeptide(L)' 'MQDKELQQYYEEQFSMFSTKGWRDFIEDQQTLYDAIDDLSSVENVETLYFRKGQIDILNLILERRKAFESAWKELNG' A
#
# COMPACT_ATOMS: atom_id res chain seq x y z
N MET A 1 13.69 -1.28 23.31
CA MET A 1 14.78 -0.40 22.84
C MET A 1 14.69 -0.20 21.34
N GLN A 2 14.85 1.00 20.91
CA GLN A 2 14.86 1.31 19.51
C GLN A 2 16.25 1.12 18.93
N ASP A 3 16.35 0.32 17.89
CA ASP A 3 17.54 0.22 17.08
C ASP A 3 17.63 1.49 16.24
N LYS A 4 18.79 2.13 16.21
CA LYS A 4 18.98 3.34 15.41
C LYS A 4 18.74 3.09 13.91
N GLU A 5 19.14 1.93 13.43
CA GLU A 5 18.91 1.56 12.02
C GLU A 5 17.43 1.42 11.72
N LEU A 6 16.67 0.83 12.63
CA LEU A 6 15.24 0.68 12.48
C LEU A 6 14.55 2.04 12.53
N GLN A 7 14.95 2.90 13.47
CA GLN A 7 14.39 4.24 13.57
C GLN A 7 14.66 5.04 12.30
N GLN A 8 15.89 4.98 11.80
CA GLN A 8 16.25 5.66 10.54
C GLN A 8 15.45 5.13 9.37
N TYR A 9 15.24 3.83 9.32
CA TYR A 9 14.42 3.21 8.26
C TYR A 9 13.01 3.80 8.23
N TYR A 10 12.36 3.89 9.41
CA TYR A 10 11.02 4.46 9.49
C TYR A 10 11.00 5.94 9.12
N GLU A 11 11.97 6.70 9.59
CA GLU A 11 12.06 8.13 9.28
C GLU A 11 12.19 8.36 7.77
N GLU A 12 13.00 7.55 7.10
CA GLU A 12 13.16 7.63 5.65
C GLU A 12 11.87 7.26 4.91
N GLN A 13 11.16 6.25 5.39
CA GLN A 13 9.88 5.87 4.80
C GLN A 13 8.85 7.00 4.95
N PHE A 14 8.76 7.60 6.12
CA PHE A 14 7.83 8.71 6.34
C PHE A 14 8.20 9.92 5.49
N SER A 15 9.48 10.18 5.31
CA SER A 15 9.95 11.24 4.42
C SER A 15 9.49 10.98 2.99
N MET A 16 9.62 9.75 2.53
CA MET A 16 9.16 9.35 1.19
C MET A 16 7.64 9.55 1.03
N PHE A 17 6.87 9.17 2.04
CA PHE A 17 5.40 9.30 1.99
C PHE A 17 4.94 10.75 1.87
N SER A 18 5.80 11.71 2.20
CA SER A 18 5.47 13.13 2.12
C SER A 18 5.79 13.75 0.76
N THR A 19 6.35 12.99 -0.15
CA THR A 19 6.76 13.51 -1.46
C THR A 19 5.61 13.54 -2.45
N LYS A 20 5.73 14.43 -3.44
CA LYS A 20 4.78 14.46 -4.55
C LYS A 20 4.84 13.17 -5.34
N GLY A 21 6.03 12.60 -5.52
CA GLY A 21 6.18 11.33 -6.24
C GLY A 21 5.39 10.22 -5.60
N TRP A 22 5.39 10.13 -4.27
CA TRP A 22 4.60 9.13 -3.57
C TRP A 22 3.09 9.36 -3.79
N ARG A 23 2.65 10.61 -3.70
CA ARG A 23 1.23 10.93 -3.92
C ARG A 23 0.80 10.55 -5.33
N ASP A 24 1.61 10.88 -6.32
CA ASP A 24 1.32 10.54 -7.72
C ASP A 24 1.28 9.03 -7.90
N PHE A 25 2.24 8.30 -7.30
CA PHE A 25 2.28 6.85 -7.36
C PHE A 25 1.00 6.24 -6.76
N ILE A 26 0.57 6.72 -5.59
CA ILE A 26 -0.64 6.21 -4.93
C ILE A 26 -1.89 6.51 -5.76
N GLU A 27 -1.98 7.69 -6.37
CA GLU A 27 -3.07 8.01 -7.27
C GLU A 27 -3.14 7.02 -8.43
N ASP A 28 -2.00 6.71 -9.03
CA ASP A 28 -1.92 5.74 -10.13
C ASP A 28 -2.37 4.36 -9.66
N GLN A 29 -1.96 3.95 -8.47
CA GLN A 29 -2.36 2.65 -7.91
C GLN A 29 -3.85 2.60 -7.60
N GLN A 30 -4.42 3.72 -7.15
CA GLN A 30 -5.86 3.79 -6.89
C GLN A 30 -6.65 3.66 -8.20
N THR A 31 -6.17 4.31 -9.25
CA THR A 31 -6.80 4.20 -10.57
C THR A 31 -6.77 2.75 -11.07
N LEU A 32 -5.65 2.08 -10.88
CA LEU A 32 -5.52 0.68 -11.26
C LEU A 32 -6.45 -0.21 -10.41
N TYR A 33 -6.52 0.04 -9.12
CA TYR A 33 -7.41 -0.68 -8.22
C TYR A 33 -8.87 -0.56 -8.69
N ASP A 34 -9.30 0.66 -8.98
CA ASP A 34 -10.69 0.90 -9.42
C ASP A 34 -11.00 0.18 -10.72
N ALA A 35 -10.03 0.13 -11.64
CA ALA A 35 -10.21 -0.57 -12.91
C ALA A 35 -10.33 -2.08 -12.72
N ILE A 36 -9.53 -2.66 -11.82
CA ILE A 36 -9.52 -4.10 -11.56
C ILE A 36 -10.74 -4.52 -10.74
N ASP A 37 -11.23 -3.63 -9.86
CA ASP A 37 -12.36 -3.91 -9.00
C ASP A 37 -13.69 -3.94 -9.75
N ASP A 38 -13.69 -3.63 -11.03
CA ASP A 38 -14.88 -3.73 -11.87
C ASP A 38 -15.17 -5.19 -12.18
N LEU A 39 -16.15 -5.76 -11.50
CA LEU A 39 -16.52 -7.16 -11.65
C LEU A 39 -17.32 -7.45 -12.93
N SER A 40 -17.75 -6.42 -13.65
CA SER A 40 -18.52 -6.61 -14.87
C SER A 40 -17.73 -7.31 -15.97
N SER A 41 -16.42 -7.28 -15.90
CA SER A 41 -15.53 -7.90 -16.89
C SER A 41 -15.03 -9.28 -16.47
N VAL A 42 -15.50 -9.81 -15.34
CA VAL A 42 -15.11 -11.15 -14.87
C VAL A 42 -15.92 -12.20 -15.60
N GLU A 43 -15.25 -13.06 -16.36
CA GLU A 43 -15.91 -14.07 -17.19
C GLU A 43 -15.94 -15.47 -16.56
N ASN A 44 -14.99 -15.75 -15.65
CA ASN A 44 -14.89 -17.08 -15.05
C ASN A 44 -14.20 -16.99 -13.67
N VAL A 45 -14.23 -18.12 -12.96
CA VAL A 45 -13.67 -18.23 -11.60
C VAL A 45 -12.17 -17.97 -11.57
N GLU A 46 -11.44 -18.44 -12.58
CA GLU A 46 -10.00 -18.27 -12.66
C GLU A 46 -9.63 -16.78 -12.77
N THR A 47 -10.35 -16.05 -13.61
CA THR A 47 -10.17 -14.60 -13.74
C THR A 47 -10.51 -13.89 -12.43
N LEU A 48 -11.55 -14.34 -11.75
CA LEU A 48 -11.94 -13.76 -10.46
C LEU A 48 -10.82 -13.91 -9.42
N TYR A 49 -10.24 -15.10 -9.31
CA TYR A 49 -9.15 -15.33 -8.36
C TYR A 49 -7.90 -14.53 -8.71
N PHE A 50 -7.60 -14.43 -10.01
CA PHE A 50 -6.47 -13.64 -10.47
C PHE A 50 -6.64 -12.16 -10.08
N ARG A 51 -7.82 -11.60 -10.30
CA ARG A 51 -8.12 -10.21 -9.96
C ARG A 51 -8.12 -9.99 -8.46
N LYS A 52 -8.62 -10.96 -7.71
CA LYS A 52 -8.58 -10.88 -6.25
C LYS A 52 -7.14 -10.79 -5.76
N GLY A 53 -6.23 -11.57 -6.32
CA GLY A 53 -4.82 -11.50 -5.98
C GLY A 53 -4.22 -10.13 -6.28
N GLN A 54 -4.57 -9.56 -7.45
CA GLN A 54 -4.11 -8.21 -7.80
C GLN A 54 -4.64 -7.16 -6.83
N ILE A 55 -5.90 -7.25 -6.44
CA ILE A 55 -6.53 -6.33 -5.50
C ILE A 55 -5.86 -6.44 -4.12
N ASP A 56 -5.57 -7.65 -3.67
CA ASP A 56 -4.90 -7.86 -2.38
C ASP A 56 -3.53 -7.16 -2.35
N ILE A 57 -2.75 -7.27 -3.41
CA ILE A 57 -1.45 -6.60 -3.49
C ILE A 57 -1.62 -5.08 -3.55
N LEU A 58 -2.57 -4.59 -4.33
CA LEU A 58 -2.84 -3.15 -4.42
C LEU A 58 -3.28 -2.58 -3.07
N ASN A 59 -4.07 -3.34 -2.31
CA ASN A 59 -4.45 -2.94 -0.96
C ASN A 59 -3.23 -2.79 -0.05
N LEU A 60 -2.27 -3.70 -0.13
CA LEU A 60 -1.03 -3.58 0.65
C LEU A 60 -0.28 -2.29 0.29
N ILE A 61 -0.23 -1.96 -0.99
CA ILE A 61 0.44 -0.73 -1.45
C ILE A 61 -0.31 0.51 -0.96
N LEU A 62 -1.62 0.54 -1.15
CA LEU A 62 -2.45 1.70 -0.78
C LEU A 62 -2.47 1.95 0.73
N GLU A 63 -2.37 0.89 1.53
CA GLU A 63 -2.39 0.97 2.99
C GLU A 63 -1.00 1.05 3.61
N ARG A 64 0.07 1.10 2.79
CA ARG A 64 1.44 1.03 3.28
C ARG A 64 1.76 2.13 4.30
N ARG A 65 1.39 3.38 4.00
CA ARG A 65 1.64 4.49 4.92
C ARG A 65 0.97 4.26 6.27
N LYS A 66 -0.29 3.85 6.23
CA LYS A 66 -1.07 3.59 7.44
C LYS A 66 -0.47 2.45 8.25
N ALA A 67 -0.02 1.39 7.57
CA ALA A 67 0.64 0.27 8.23
C ALA A 67 1.92 0.71 8.94
N PHE A 68 2.70 1.57 8.30
CA PHE A 68 3.92 2.11 8.90
C PHE A 68 3.62 3.00 10.09
N GLU A 69 2.57 3.82 10.01
CA GLU A 69 2.15 4.66 11.13
C GLU A 69 1.73 3.82 12.34
N SER A 70 0.98 2.74 12.11
CA SER A 70 0.56 1.83 13.17
C SER A 70 1.74 1.12 13.82
N ALA A 71 2.67 0.62 13.00
CA ALA A 71 3.86 -0.05 13.51
C ALA A 71 4.74 0.91 14.32
N TRP A 72 4.87 2.14 13.87
CA TRP A 72 5.65 3.16 14.57
C TRP A 72 5.06 3.46 15.95
N LYS A 73 3.74 3.56 16.03
CA LYS A 73 3.06 3.78 17.31
C LYS A 73 3.32 2.64 18.28
N GLU A 74 3.28 1.40 17.81
CA GLU A 74 3.55 0.25 18.67
C GLU A 74 4.99 0.25 19.19
N LEU A 75 5.94 0.63 18.33
CA LEU A 75 7.34 0.68 18.72
C LEU A 75 7.63 1.77 19.74
N ASN A 76 6.92 2.87 19.70
CA ASN A 76 7.17 4.05 20.52
C ASN A 76 6.15 4.27 21.63
N GLY A 77 5.10 3.51 21.59
CA GLY A 77 4.01 3.70 22.51
C GLY A 77 3.91 2.70 23.57
#